data_2f6b4e4f330a2a3c5558eb29a7f3be0e
#
_entry.id   2f6b4e4f330a2a3c5558eb29a7f3be0e
#
_cell.length_a   1.000
_cell.length_b   1.000
_cell.length_c   1.000
_cell.angle_alpha   90.00
_cell.angle_beta   90.00
_cell.angle_gamma   90.00
#
_symmetry.space_group_name_H-M   'P 1'
#
loop_
_entity.id
_entity.type
_entity.pdbx_description
1 polymer ?
#
loop_
_entity_poly.entity_id
_entity_poly.type
_entity_poly.pdbx_seq_one_letter_code
_entity_poly.pdbx_strand_id
1 'polypeptide(L)'
;MITATATPTFTLTDTTQRVLKNFAQISTSLLLREGTEQKTVNASKSVLAIAQLPTAWPQETAVYQLPELLANLSAYTDPVLEFEEKNFIVRGSNSPSHVVYPYSDPSVVMAAPNKTFDVSDPVAQFTLPEKAVAEIKKLAAINNLPTIVIEANSDKGTIVVKPHDEKNPASRVYSYPVHADKGSIATLTATITFKFKREHFDLLMDGGYTVCIGNWPYAYFTHLTEPVSYFVVQASSK
;
A
#
# COMPACT_ATOMS: atom_id res chain seq x y z
N MET A 1 -36.09 29.78 -9.79
CA MET A 1 -34.64 30.02 -9.74
C MET A 1 -33.98 28.65 -9.58
N ILE A 2 -33.28 28.17 -10.58
CA ILE A 2 -32.50 26.94 -10.50
C ILE A 2 -31.20 27.35 -9.83
N THR A 3 -31.00 27.02 -8.56
CA THR A 3 -29.71 27.16 -7.88
C THR A 3 -28.74 26.24 -8.63
N ALA A 4 -27.80 26.81 -9.36
CA ALA A 4 -26.70 26.05 -9.93
C ALA A 4 -25.91 25.45 -8.76
N THR A 5 -26.05 24.15 -8.55
CA THR A 5 -25.21 23.41 -7.60
C THR A 5 -23.78 23.51 -8.14
N ALA A 6 -22.88 24.08 -7.37
CA ALA A 6 -21.47 24.19 -7.78
C ALA A 6 -20.93 22.77 -8.00
N THR A 7 -20.31 22.55 -9.16
CA THR A 7 -19.66 21.27 -9.48
C THR A 7 -18.57 20.99 -8.43
N PRO A 8 -18.60 19.84 -7.72
CA PRO A 8 -17.58 19.52 -6.75
C PRO A 8 -16.19 19.49 -7.41
N THR A 9 -15.22 20.09 -6.76
CA THR A 9 -13.83 20.13 -7.24
C THR A 9 -12.92 19.46 -6.22
N PHE A 10 -11.87 18.80 -6.71
CA PHE A 10 -10.87 18.16 -5.87
C PHE A 10 -9.47 18.51 -6.37
N THR A 11 -8.69 19.19 -5.52
CA THR A 11 -7.29 19.49 -5.81
C THR A 11 -6.41 18.37 -5.31
N LEU A 12 -5.59 17.80 -6.18
CA LEU A 12 -4.68 16.74 -5.82
C LEU A 12 -3.44 17.30 -5.13
N THR A 13 -3.30 16.97 -3.83
CA THR A 13 -2.06 17.24 -3.11
C THR A 13 -0.96 16.27 -3.55
N ASP A 14 0.31 16.61 -3.31
CA ASP A 14 1.44 15.71 -3.60
C ASP A 14 1.30 14.37 -2.87
N THR A 15 0.81 14.38 -1.62
CA THR A 15 0.54 13.16 -0.86
C THR A 15 -0.53 12.31 -1.55
N THR A 16 -1.64 12.89 -1.98
CA THR A 16 -2.68 12.18 -2.73
C THR A 16 -2.13 11.57 -4.01
N GLN A 17 -1.32 12.32 -4.76
CA GLN A 17 -0.70 11.82 -5.99
C GLN A 17 0.25 10.64 -5.72
N ARG A 18 1.09 10.72 -4.67
CA ARG A 18 1.99 9.63 -4.28
C ARG A 18 1.21 8.37 -3.89
N VAL A 19 0.16 8.52 -3.09
CA VAL A 19 -0.72 7.41 -2.69
C VAL A 19 -1.37 6.76 -3.92
N LEU A 20 -1.99 7.54 -4.80
CA LEU A 20 -2.64 7.00 -6.01
C LEU A 20 -1.64 6.34 -6.97
N LYS A 21 -0.40 6.88 -7.10
CA LYS A 21 0.67 6.24 -7.88
C LYS A 21 1.08 4.88 -7.29
N ASN A 22 1.16 4.77 -5.98
CA ASN A 22 1.41 3.48 -5.33
C ASN A 22 0.21 2.52 -5.50
N PHE A 23 -1.02 3.00 -5.36
CA PHE A 23 -2.21 2.18 -5.59
C PHE A 23 -2.26 1.63 -7.02
N ALA A 24 -1.82 2.40 -8.02
CA ALA A 24 -1.73 1.96 -9.41
C ALA A 24 -0.73 0.82 -9.63
N GLN A 25 0.27 0.66 -8.76
CA GLN A 25 1.18 -0.50 -8.78
C GLN A 25 0.53 -1.75 -8.19
N ILE A 26 -0.43 -1.59 -7.27
CA ILE A 26 -1.15 -2.68 -6.63
C ILE A 26 -2.31 -3.16 -7.50
N SER A 27 -3.07 -2.24 -8.09
CA SER A 27 -4.20 -2.53 -8.97
C SER A 27 -4.33 -1.46 -10.05
N THR A 28 -4.57 -1.88 -11.29
CA THR A 28 -4.82 -0.96 -12.41
C THR A 28 -6.19 -0.30 -12.33
N SER A 29 -7.12 -0.85 -11.55
CA SER A 29 -8.44 -0.27 -11.31
C SER A 29 -8.64 0.10 -9.85
N LEU A 30 -9.46 1.11 -9.59
CA LEU A 30 -9.70 1.61 -8.24
C LEU A 30 -11.15 2.08 -8.08
N LEU A 31 -11.80 1.64 -7.01
CA LEU A 31 -13.03 2.23 -6.51
C LEU A 31 -12.66 3.23 -5.43
N LEU A 32 -12.67 4.51 -5.77
CA LEU A 32 -12.52 5.62 -4.83
C LEU A 32 -13.86 5.84 -4.13
N ARG A 33 -13.85 5.90 -2.82
CA ARG A 33 -15.04 6.10 -2.00
C ARG A 33 -15.11 7.54 -1.48
N GLU A 34 -16.30 8.00 -1.22
CA GLU A 34 -16.49 9.28 -0.52
C GLU A 34 -15.76 9.26 0.83
N GLY A 35 -15.07 10.36 1.16
CA GLY A 35 -14.31 10.50 2.39
C GLY A 35 -12.81 10.41 2.22
N THR A 36 -12.10 10.37 3.34
CA THR A 36 -10.62 10.39 3.36
C THR A 36 -10.00 9.00 3.24
N GLU A 37 -10.69 7.95 3.68
CA GLU A 37 -10.17 6.59 3.62
C GLU A 37 -10.32 5.99 2.22
N GLN A 38 -9.20 5.64 1.60
CA GLN A 38 -9.17 4.95 0.32
C GLN A 38 -8.47 3.61 0.45
N LYS A 39 -8.96 2.60 -0.28
CA LYS A 39 -8.44 1.23 -0.21
C LYS A 39 -8.22 0.66 -1.60
N THR A 40 -7.17 -0.14 -1.75
CA THR A 40 -6.93 -0.95 -2.94
C THR A 40 -6.45 -2.35 -2.56
N VAL A 41 -6.67 -3.31 -3.44
CA VAL A 41 -6.24 -4.70 -3.25
C VAL A 41 -5.71 -5.25 -4.56
N ASN A 42 -4.64 -6.06 -4.50
CA ASN A 42 -4.11 -6.70 -5.69
C ASN A 42 -5.00 -7.89 -6.15
N ALA A 43 -4.81 -8.34 -7.39
CA ALA A 43 -5.61 -9.39 -8.01
C ALA A 43 -5.63 -10.70 -7.21
N SER A 44 -4.54 -11.07 -6.54
CA SER A 44 -4.47 -12.26 -5.70
C SER A 44 -5.04 -12.08 -4.29
N LYS A 45 -5.53 -10.87 -3.96
CA LYS A 45 -6.04 -10.50 -2.63
C LYS A 45 -5.05 -10.74 -1.48
N SER A 46 -3.77 -10.69 -1.78
CA SER A 46 -2.68 -10.92 -0.85
C SER A 46 -2.03 -9.65 -0.33
N VAL A 47 -2.29 -8.51 -0.97
CA VAL A 47 -1.88 -7.18 -0.51
C VAL A 47 -3.08 -6.26 -0.53
N LEU A 48 -3.45 -5.73 0.63
CA LEU A 48 -4.44 -4.68 0.80
C LEU A 48 -3.70 -3.43 1.27
N ALA A 49 -3.87 -2.32 0.58
CA ALA A 49 -3.41 -1.01 1.02
C ALA A 49 -4.60 -0.15 1.47
N ILE A 50 -4.41 0.58 2.57
CA ILE A 50 -5.37 1.54 3.12
C ILE A 50 -4.63 2.86 3.31
N ALA A 51 -5.20 3.94 2.79
CA ALA A 51 -4.65 5.28 2.93
C ALA A 51 -5.69 6.26 3.49
N GLN A 52 -5.21 7.23 4.27
CA GLN A 52 -5.99 8.38 4.74
C GLN A 52 -5.56 9.61 3.94
N LEU A 53 -6.36 10.02 2.96
CA LEU A 53 -6.05 11.19 2.16
C LEU A 53 -6.18 12.48 2.97
N PRO A 54 -5.34 13.50 2.69
CA PRO A 54 -5.43 14.79 3.39
C PRO A 54 -6.76 15.52 3.14
N THR A 55 -7.38 15.25 1.99
CA THR A 55 -8.66 15.86 1.57
C THR A 55 -9.65 14.74 1.26
N ALA A 56 -10.90 14.91 1.71
CA ALA A 56 -11.97 13.95 1.45
C ALA A 56 -12.30 13.88 -0.04
N TRP A 57 -12.36 12.65 -0.59
CA TRP A 57 -12.85 12.40 -1.94
C TRP A 57 -14.34 12.71 -2.00
N PRO A 58 -14.83 13.50 -2.97
CA PRO A 58 -16.17 14.08 -2.91
C PRO A 58 -17.33 13.08 -3.08
N GLN A 59 -17.13 12.02 -3.85
CA GLN A 59 -18.17 11.02 -4.17
C GLN A 59 -17.57 9.69 -4.58
N GLU A 60 -18.31 8.59 -4.47
CA GLU A 60 -17.86 7.30 -4.97
C GLU A 60 -17.62 7.36 -6.49
N THR A 61 -16.45 6.88 -6.91
CA THR A 61 -16.01 6.96 -8.30
C THR A 61 -15.19 5.72 -8.68
N ALA A 62 -15.61 5.04 -9.74
CA ALA A 62 -14.89 3.89 -10.28
C ALA A 62 -13.95 4.33 -11.43
N VAL A 63 -12.68 3.96 -11.31
CA VAL A 63 -11.62 4.21 -12.30
C VAL A 63 -11.07 2.87 -12.76
N TYR A 64 -11.26 2.52 -14.04
CA TYR A 64 -10.78 1.24 -14.58
C TYR A 64 -9.29 1.26 -14.93
N GLN A 65 -8.79 2.38 -15.45
CA GLN A 65 -7.40 2.58 -15.85
C GLN A 65 -6.76 3.69 -14.99
N LEU A 66 -6.47 3.38 -13.73
CA LEU A 66 -5.84 4.34 -12.83
C LEU A 66 -4.50 4.90 -13.35
N PRO A 67 -3.60 4.09 -13.97
CA PRO A 67 -2.38 4.63 -14.59
C PRO A 67 -2.66 5.69 -15.67
N GLU A 68 -3.71 5.52 -16.47
CA GLU A 68 -4.09 6.50 -17.50
C GLU A 68 -4.61 7.80 -16.91
N LEU A 69 -5.46 7.72 -15.86
CA LEU A 69 -5.88 8.91 -15.13
C LEU A 69 -4.68 9.67 -14.55
N LEU A 70 -3.74 8.95 -13.93
CA LEU A 70 -2.52 9.54 -13.37
C LEU A 70 -1.62 10.18 -14.45
N ALA A 71 -1.54 9.57 -15.63
CA ALA A 71 -0.82 10.15 -16.77
C ALA A 71 -1.47 11.48 -17.22
N ASN A 72 -2.79 11.52 -17.35
CA ASN A 72 -3.52 12.75 -17.67
C ASN A 72 -3.33 13.84 -16.59
N LEU A 73 -3.40 13.47 -15.32
CA LEU A 73 -3.13 14.40 -14.21
C LEU A 73 -1.71 14.96 -14.25
N SER A 74 -0.72 14.14 -14.61
CA SER A 74 0.69 14.55 -14.67
C SER A 74 1.00 15.54 -15.81
N ALA A 75 0.11 15.68 -16.78
CA ALA A 75 0.24 16.67 -17.86
C ALA A 75 -0.01 18.11 -17.42
N TYR A 76 -0.55 18.30 -16.22
CA TYR A 76 -0.89 19.60 -15.69
C TYR A 76 -0.10 19.95 -14.43
N THR A 77 0.23 21.21 -14.26
CA THR A 77 0.69 21.76 -12.99
C THR A 77 -0.53 22.03 -12.11
N ASP A 78 -0.47 21.63 -10.83
CA ASP A 78 -1.58 21.76 -9.86
C ASP A 78 -2.90 21.21 -10.42
N PRO A 79 -2.97 19.90 -10.71
CA PRO A 79 -4.13 19.31 -11.34
C PRO A 79 -5.36 19.37 -10.44
N VAL A 80 -6.50 19.68 -11.06
CA VAL A 80 -7.82 19.74 -10.43
C VAL A 80 -8.74 18.77 -11.15
N LEU A 81 -9.53 18.04 -10.38
CA LEU A 81 -10.64 17.23 -10.86
C LEU A 81 -11.96 17.98 -10.59
N GLU A 82 -12.76 18.18 -11.61
CA GLU A 82 -14.15 18.60 -11.48
C GLU A 82 -15.04 17.40 -11.69
N PHE A 83 -15.96 17.17 -10.75
CA PHE A 83 -16.80 15.97 -10.73
C PHE A 83 -18.13 16.27 -11.41
N GLU A 84 -18.34 15.69 -12.58
CA GLU A 84 -19.63 15.70 -13.26
C GLU A 84 -20.39 14.39 -12.97
N GLU A 85 -21.58 14.26 -13.52
CA GLU A 85 -22.43 13.09 -13.27
C GLU A 85 -21.80 11.78 -13.76
N LYS A 86 -21.04 11.81 -14.88
CA LYS A 86 -20.53 10.61 -15.56
C LYS A 86 -19.03 10.64 -15.84
N ASN A 87 -18.35 11.71 -15.52
CA ASN A 87 -16.92 11.92 -15.84
C ASN A 87 -16.24 12.88 -14.87
N PHE A 88 -14.90 12.85 -14.87
CA PHE A 88 -14.10 13.97 -14.42
C PHE A 88 -13.78 14.91 -15.57
N ILE A 89 -13.69 16.20 -15.26
CA ILE A 89 -12.88 17.13 -16.03
C ILE A 89 -11.53 17.24 -15.35
N VAL A 90 -10.47 16.83 -16.03
CA VAL A 90 -9.07 16.93 -15.56
C VAL A 90 -8.45 18.16 -16.19
N ARG A 91 -7.96 19.11 -15.37
CA ARG A 91 -7.29 20.33 -15.86
C ARG A 91 -6.24 20.84 -14.87
N GLY A 92 -5.35 21.70 -15.33
CA GLY A 92 -4.53 22.52 -14.45
C GLY A 92 -5.34 23.68 -13.87
N SER A 93 -5.01 24.13 -12.68
CA SER A 93 -5.72 25.23 -11.99
C SER A 93 -5.85 26.51 -12.84
N ASN A 94 -4.89 26.78 -13.73
CA ASN A 94 -4.84 27.96 -14.60
C ASN A 94 -4.77 27.61 -16.10
N SER A 95 -5.16 26.38 -16.49
CA SER A 95 -5.11 25.94 -17.89
C SER A 95 -6.49 26.06 -18.56
N PRO A 96 -6.59 26.60 -19.79
CA PRO A 96 -7.82 26.56 -20.58
C PRO A 96 -8.07 25.15 -21.16
N SER A 97 -7.04 24.32 -21.28
CA SER A 97 -7.16 22.95 -21.78
C SER A 97 -7.63 21.99 -20.69
N HIS A 98 -8.38 20.99 -21.07
CA HIS A 98 -8.87 19.94 -20.16
C HIS A 98 -9.01 18.61 -20.88
N VAL A 99 -9.06 17.54 -20.08
CA VAL A 99 -9.39 16.19 -20.55
C VAL A 99 -10.66 15.74 -19.85
N VAL A 100 -11.60 15.24 -20.62
CA VAL A 100 -12.81 14.58 -20.10
C VAL A 100 -12.49 13.10 -19.89
N TYR A 101 -12.52 12.63 -18.64
CA TYR A 101 -12.22 11.26 -18.25
C TYR A 101 -13.50 10.58 -17.73
N PRO A 102 -14.11 9.65 -18.47
CA PRO A 102 -15.37 9.01 -18.07
C PRO A 102 -15.16 8.07 -16.88
N TYR A 103 -16.17 7.99 -16.00
CA TYR A 103 -16.22 6.98 -14.95
C TYR A 103 -16.45 5.59 -15.56
N SER A 104 -16.00 4.60 -14.86
CA SER A 104 -16.30 3.20 -15.17
C SER A 104 -17.47 2.71 -14.31
N ASP A 105 -18.09 1.61 -14.73
CA ASP A 105 -19.06 0.93 -13.88
C ASP A 105 -18.35 0.32 -12.67
N PRO A 106 -18.83 0.54 -11.43
CA PRO A 106 -18.25 -0.05 -10.23
C PRO A 106 -18.10 -1.58 -10.26
N SER A 107 -18.94 -2.27 -11.03
CA SER A 107 -18.91 -3.74 -11.16
C SER A 107 -17.68 -4.28 -11.92
N VAL A 108 -17.03 -3.44 -12.74
CA VAL A 108 -15.85 -3.85 -13.52
C VAL A 108 -14.53 -3.53 -12.83
N VAL A 109 -14.56 -2.85 -11.69
CA VAL A 109 -13.36 -2.52 -10.92
C VAL A 109 -13.20 -3.47 -9.73
N MET A 110 -11.96 -3.77 -9.38
CA MET A 110 -11.67 -4.57 -8.19
C MET A 110 -11.78 -3.70 -6.95
N ALA A 111 -12.89 -3.83 -6.24
CA ALA A 111 -13.09 -3.14 -4.98
C ALA A 111 -12.38 -3.85 -3.83
N ALA A 112 -11.65 -3.10 -3.02
CA ALA A 112 -11.12 -3.60 -1.76
C ALA A 112 -12.25 -3.94 -0.78
N PRO A 113 -12.10 -4.97 0.08
CA PRO A 113 -13.11 -5.37 1.04
C PRO A 113 -13.38 -4.26 2.06
N ASN A 114 -14.65 -4.08 2.40
CA ASN A 114 -15.08 -3.15 3.44
C ASN A 114 -15.05 -3.82 4.83
N LYS A 115 -13.89 -4.44 5.17
CA LYS A 115 -13.67 -5.11 6.45
C LYS A 115 -12.64 -4.35 7.26
N THR A 116 -12.82 -4.34 8.57
CA THR A 116 -11.77 -3.95 9.52
C THR A 116 -10.92 -5.17 9.81
N PHE A 117 -9.62 -5.02 9.79
CA PHE A 117 -8.66 -6.06 10.14
C PHE A 117 -8.17 -5.79 11.55
N ASP A 118 -8.16 -6.84 12.36
CA ASP A 118 -7.66 -6.75 13.73
C ASP A 118 -6.13 -6.72 13.71
N VAL A 119 -5.56 -5.71 14.36
CA VAL A 119 -4.11 -5.53 14.55
C VAL A 119 -3.79 -5.33 16.04
N SER A 120 -4.74 -5.66 16.91
CA SER A 120 -4.53 -5.66 18.36
C SER A 120 -3.60 -6.81 18.77
N ASP A 121 -2.88 -6.60 19.85
CA ASP A 121 -1.99 -7.60 20.47
C ASP A 121 -0.99 -8.25 19.49
N PRO A 122 -0.13 -7.45 18.83
CA PRO A 122 0.91 -7.99 17.98
C PRO A 122 1.89 -8.82 18.81
N VAL A 123 2.26 -9.99 18.29
CA VAL A 123 3.26 -10.85 18.89
C VAL A 123 4.66 -10.25 18.79
N ALA A 124 4.94 -9.52 17.70
CA ALA A 124 6.13 -8.70 17.55
C ALA A 124 5.81 -7.41 16.78
N GLN A 125 6.41 -6.33 17.24
CA GLN A 125 6.39 -5.03 16.60
C GLN A 125 7.80 -4.49 16.50
N PHE A 126 8.14 -3.88 15.38
CA PHE A 126 9.47 -3.30 15.16
C PHE A 126 9.42 -2.23 14.06
N THR A 127 10.44 -1.37 14.09
CA THR A 127 10.64 -0.36 13.05
C THR A 127 11.63 -0.85 12.01
N LEU A 128 11.21 -0.83 10.74
CA LEU A 128 12.05 -1.11 9.57
C LEU A 128 12.35 0.23 8.88
N PRO A 129 13.54 0.79 9.02
CA PRO A 129 13.87 2.09 8.44
C PRO A 129 13.94 2.04 6.91
N GLU A 130 13.71 3.16 6.26
CA GLU A 130 13.71 3.31 4.78
C GLU A 130 14.94 2.66 4.13
N LYS A 131 16.13 2.94 4.68
CA LYS A 131 17.38 2.37 4.16
C LYS A 131 17.35 0.83 4.16
N ALA A 132 16.78 0.23 5.21
CA ALA A 132 16.64 -1.23 5.31
C ALA A 132 15.66 -1.78 4.27
N VAL A 133 14.51 -1.13 4.10
CA VAL A 133 13.51 -1.52 3.09
C VAL A 133 14.13 -1.49 1.70
N ALA A 134 14.81 -0.39 1.34
CA ALA A 134 15.47 -0.23 0.05
C ALA A 134 16.56 -1.29 -0.17
N GLU A 135 17.36 -1.59 0.85
CA GLU A 135 18.44 -2.58 0.80
C GLU A 135 17.89 -4.01 0.63
N ILE A 136 16.85 -4.36 1.40
CA ILE A 136 16.17 -5.66 1.30
C ILE A 136 15.57 -5.85 -0.10
N LYS A 137 14.80 -4.87 -0.61
CA LYS A 137 14.23 -4.91 -1.97
C LYS A 137 15.33 -5.10 -3.01
N LYS A 138 16.40 -4.28 -2.96
CA LYS A 138 17.52 -4.32 -3.90
C LYS A 138 18.24 -5.66 -3.91
N LEU A 139 18.61 -6.18 -2.74
CA LEU A 139 19.37 -7.43 -2.64
C LEU A 139 18.51 -8.64 -2.97
N ALA A 140 17.22 -8.62 -2.62
CA ALA A 140 16.27 -9.65 -3.05
C ALA A 140 16.15 -9.69 -4.58
N ALA A 141 16.10 -8.53 -5.24
CA ALA A 141 16.04 -8.45 -6.71
C ALA A 141 17.33 -8.93 -7.39
N ILE A 142 18.49 -8.44 -6.95
CA ILE A 142 19.80 -8.82 -7.52
C ILE A 142 20.04 -10.32 -7.45
N ASN A 143 19.64 -10.95 -6.34
CA ASN A 143 19.88 -12.37 -6.10
C ASN A 143 18.69 -13.27 -6.48
N ASN A 144 17.63 -12.70 -7.09
CA ASN A 144 16.40 -13.40 -7.47
C ASN A 144 15.74 -14.19 -6.32
N LEU A 145 15.74 -13.63 -5.11
CA LEU A 145 15.18 -14.28 -3.92
C LEU A 145 13.66 -14.05 -3.89
N PRO A 146 12.83 -15.11 -3.97
CA PRO A 146 11.38 -14.96 -4.19
C PRO A 146 10.57 -14.69 -2.94
N THR A 147 11.15 -14.90 -1.76
CA THR A 147 10.43 -14.85 -0.47
C THR A 147 11.11 -13.85 0.46
N ILE A 148 10.32 -13.10 1.21
CA ILE A 148 10.77 -12.32 2.37
C ILE A 148 10.33 -13.07 3.63
N VAL A 149 11.25 -13.26 4.55
CA VAL A 149 11.04 -13.95 5.83
C VAL A 149 11.31 -12.99 6.97
N ILE A 150 10.38 -12.89 7.90
CA ILE A 150 10.54 -12.21 9.19
C ILE A 150 10.63 -13.30 10.26
N GLU A 151 11.76 -13.37 10.94
CA GLU A 151 11.97 -14.28 12.08
C GLU A 151 12.08 -13.46 13.36
N ALA A 152 11.15 -13.67 14.29
CA ALA A 152 11.21 -13.10 15.63
C ALA A 152 11.59 -14.21 16.62
N ASN A 153 12.72 -14.07 17.30
CA ASN A 153 13.24 -15.04 18.25
C ASN A 153 13.11 -14.52 19.68
N SER A 154 12.31 -15.23 20.49
CA SER A 154 12.09 -14.88 21.90
C SER A 154 13.34 -14.99 22.75
N ASP A 155 14.11 -16.08 22.59
CA ASP A 155 15.24 -16.37 23.44
C ASP A 155 16.38 -15.36 23.29
N LYS A 156 16.50 -14.80 22.08
CA LYS A 156 17.53 -13.82 21.72
C LYS A 156 17.04 -12.37 21.74
N GLY A 157 15.73 -12.14 21.86
CA GLY A 157 15.15 -10.81 21.76
C GLY A 157 15.45 -10.14 20.41
N THR A 158 15.61 -10.93 19.33
CA THR A 158 16.03 -10.43 18.02
C THR A 158 14.99 -10.69 16.96
N ILE A 159 14.86 -9.73 16.04
CA ILE A 159 14.08 -9.88 14.82
C ILE A 159 15.04 -9.81 13.63
N VAL A 160 14.86 -10.69 12.67
CA VAL A 160 15.64 -10.71 11.43
C VAL A 160 14.69 -10.69 10.24
N VAL A 161 14.91 -9.74 9.34
CA VAL A 161 14.23 -9.71 8.05
C VAL A 161 15.21 -10.17 6.98
N LYS A 162 14.85 -11.21 6.23
CA LYS A 162 15.74 -11.80 5.23
C LYS A 162 14.99 -12.20 3.96
N PRO A 163 15.47 -11.78 2.79
CA PRO A 163 15.07 -12.41 1.53
C PRO A 163 15.66 -13.82 1.47
N HIS A 164 14.90 -14.78 0.95
CA HIS A 164 15.24 -16.19 0.96
C HIS A 164 14.68 -16.93 -0.27
N ASP A 165 15.37 -17.99 -0.67
CA ASP A 165 14.88 -18.98 -1.63
C ASP A 165 14.89 -20.36 -0.98
N GLU A 166 13.74 -20.85 -0.56
CA GLU A 166 13.58 -22.16 0.08
C GLU A 166 13.87 -23.33 -0.86
N LYS A 167 13.76 -23.10 -2.18
CA LYS A 167 13.97 -24.15 -3.20
C LYS A 167 15.42 -24.30 -3.59
N ASN A 168 16.28 -23.33 -3.24
CA ASN A 168 17.69 -23.32 -3.58
C ASN A 168 18.56 -23.18 -2.32
N PRO A 169 18.99 -24.30 -1.71
CA PRO A 169 19.85 -24.27 -0.52
C PRO A 169 21.22 -23.59 -0.76
N ALA A 170 21.65 -23.47 -2.03
CA ALA A 170 22.87 -22.77 -2.41
C ALA A 170 22.66 -21.29 -2.66
N SER A 171 21.46 -20.76 -2.46
CA SER A 171 21.16 -19.34 -2.63
C SER A 171 21.97 -18.50 -1.63
N ARG A 172 22.28 -17.27 -2.05
CA ARG A 172 22.97 -16.33 -1.17
C ARG A 172 22.05 -15.93 -0.02
N VAL A 173 22.60 -15.92 1.19
CA VAL A 173 21.87 -15.52 2.39
C VAL A 173 22.17 -14.06 2.69
N TYR A 174 21.14 -13.26 2.76
CA TYR A 174 21.20 -11.90 3.27
C TYR A 174 20.26 -11.80 4.48
N SER A 175 20.72 -11.16 5.55
CA SER A 175 19.95 -11.00 6.78
C SER A 175 20.08 -9.59 7.30
N TYR A 176 18.97 -8.94 7.58
CA TYR A 176 18.91 -7.62 8.20
C TYR A 176 18.40 -7.77 9.63
N PRO A 177 19.27 -7.65 10.65
CA PRO A 177 18.85 -7.68 12.04
C PRO A 177 18.14 -6.36 12.42
N VAL A 178 17.03 -6.49 13.11
CA VAL A 178 16.24 -5.35 13.61
C VAL A 178 16.06 -5.52 15.11
N HIS A 179 16.13 -4.42 15.84
CA HIS A 179 15.76 -4.45 17.25
C HIS A 179 14.25 -4.30 17.37
N ALA A 180 13.64 -5.14 18.19
CA ALA A 180 12.22 -4.98 18.51
C ALA A 180 11.99 -3.72 19.33
N ASP A 181 10.83 -3.12 19.15
CA ASP A 181 10.40 -2.01 19.99
C ASP A 181 10.23 -2.50 21.44
N LYS A 182 10.54 -1.61 22.40
CA LYS A 182 10.53 -1.96 23.83
C LYS A 182 9.16 -2.55 24.23
N GLY A 183 9.17 -3.77 24.75
CA GLY A 183 7.98 -4.47 25.22
C GLY A 183 7.30 -5.39 24.20
N SER A 184 7.62 -5.31 22.91
CA SER A 184 6.91 -6.05 21.86
C SER A 184 7.33 -7.52 21.70
N ILE A 185 8.48 -7.93 22.25
CA ILE A 185 8.93 -9.33 22.25
C ILE A 185 8.67 -10.04 23.58
N ALA A 186 8.31 -9.30 24.64
CA ALA A 186 8.15 -9.86 25.98
C ALA A 186 7.10 -10.98 26.10
N THR A 187 6.22 -11.12 25.13
CA THR A 187 5.18 -12.14 25.06
C THR A 187 5.52 -13.34 24.16
N LEU A 188 6.66 -13.28 23.44
CA LEU A 188 7.09 -14.40 22.59
C LEU A 188 7.55 -15.59 23.46
N THR A 189 6.84 -16.71 23.37
CA THR A 189 7.21 -17.97 24.02
C THR A 189 7.97 -18.91 23.09
N ALA A 190 8.09 -18.56 21.80
CA ALA A 190 8.76 -19.36 20.77
C ALA A 190 9.23 -18.48 19.60
N THR A 191 10.08 -19.03 18.74
CA THR A 191 10.45 -18.35 17.48
C THR A 191 9.26 -18.36 16.53
N ILE A 192 8.86 -17.17 16.07
CA ILE A 192 7.81 -17.00 15.07
C ILE A 192 8.45 -16.67 13.73
N THR A 193 8.02 -17.38 12.69
CA THR A 193 8.45 -17.15 11.32
C THR A 193 7.25 -16.73 10.48
N PHE A 194 7.33 -15.52 9.89
CA PHE A 194 6.36 -15.01 8.96
C PHE A 194 6.98 -14.91 7.57
N LYS A 195 6.30 -15.47 6.55
CA LYS A 195 6.83 -15.53 5.18
C LYS A 195 5.82 -14.94 4.22
N PHE A 196 6.30 -14.17 3.25
CA PHE A 196 5.49 -13.65 2.15
C PHE A 196 6.32 -13.51 0.88
N LYS A 197 5.65 -13.41 -0.26
CA LYS A 197 6.34 -13.28 -1.54
C LYS A 197 7.03 -11.93 -1.66
N ARG A 198 8.24 -11.91 -2.25
CA ARG A 198 8.95 -10.66 -2.56
C ARG A 198 8.11 -9.70 -3.39
N GLU A 199 7.38 -10.20 -4.40
CA GLU A 199 6.51 -9.38 -5.24
C GLU A 199 5.48 -8.57 -4.44
N HIS A 200 5.02 -9.07 -3.28
CA HIS A 200 4.12 -8.35 -2.39
C HIS A 200 4.84 -7.23 -1.61
N PHE A 201 6.09 -7.48 -1.22
CA PHE A 201 6.93 -6.48 -0.55
C PHE A 201 7.33 -5.34 -1.50
N ASP A 202 7.55 -5.67 -2.77
CA ASP A 202 7.89 -4.70 -3.81
C ASP A 202 6.73 -3.70 -4.07
N LEU A 203 5.47 -4.08 -3.77
CA LEU A 203 4.29 -3.21 -3.88
C LEU A 203 4.19 -2.15 -2.77
N LEU A 204 4.89 -2.31 -1.65
CA LEU A 204 4.91 -1.31 -0.59
C LEU A 204 5.61 -0.04 -1.11
N MET A 205 5.03 1.14 -0.80
CA MET A 205 5.62 2.45 -1.12
C MET A 205 7.04 2.53 -0.56
N ASP A 206 7.92 3.27 -1.23
CA ASP A 206 9.27 3.50 -0.71
C ASP A 206 9.22 4.34 0.57
N GLY A 207 10.00 3.91 1.57
CA GLY A 207 10.05 4.53 2.90
C GLY A 207 10.25 3.52 4.01
N GLY A 208 10.19 3.98 5.25
CA GLY A 208 10.28 3.16 6.44
C GLY A 208 8.91 2.75 6.98
N TYR A 209 8.88 1.72 7.81
CA TYR A 209 7.64 1.13 8.33
C TYR A 209 7.74 0.77 9.80
N THR A 210 6.65 0.96 10.53
CA THR A 210 6.35 0.13 11.71
C THR A 210 5.70 -1.15 11.20
N VAL A 211 6.25 -2.29 11.61
CA VAL A 211 5.79 -3.62 11.20
C VAL A 211 5.25 -4.36 12.40
N CYS A 212 4.03 -4.87 12.30
CA CYS A 212 3.39 -5.72 13.30
C CYS A 212 3.12 -7.11 12.71
N ILE A 213 3.49 -8.15 13.44
CA ILE A 213 3.13 -9.55 13.17
C ILE A 213 2.44 -10.13 14.39
N GLY A 214 1.43 -10.95 14.20
CA GLY A 214 0.62 -11.52 15.26
C GLY A 214 0.12 -12.92 14.93
N ASN A 215 -0.86 -13.40 15.69
CA ASN A 215 -1.52 -14.68 15.45
C ASN A 215 -2.58 -14.60 14.34
N TRP A 216 -2.39 -13.73 13.39
CA TRP A 216 -3.22 -13.53 12.19
C TRP A 216 -2.42 -13.87 10.92
N PRO A 217 -3.09 -14.19 9.79
CA PRO A 217 -2.42 -14.67 8.58
C PRO A 217 -1.82 -13.55 7.71
N TYR A 218 -1.49 -12.40 8.27
CA TYR A 218 -0.91 -11.24 7.57
C TYR A 218 0.10 -10.50 8.44
N ALA A 219 1.04 -9.82 7.82
CA ALA A 219 1.85 -8.79 8.45
C ALA A 219 1.22 -7.43 8.17
N TYR A 220 1.26 -6.53 9.14
CA TYR A 220 0.75 -5.17 9.03
C TYR A 220 1.92 -4.19 8.99
N PHE A 221 1.94 -3.37 7.96
CA PHE A 221 2.98 -2.36 7.72
C PHE A 221 2.34 -0.98 7.76
N THR A 222 2.75 -0.12 8.69
CA THR A 222 2.35 1.29 8.72
C THR A 222 3.52 2.14 8.28
N HIS A 223 3.33 2.92 7.22
CA HIS A 223 4.39 3.79 6.71
C HIS A 223 4.70 4.92 7.73
N LEU A 224 5.98 5.25 7.91
CA LEU A 224 6.40 6.19 8.96
C LEU A 224 6.04 7.65 8.66
N THR A 225 5.93 8.03 7.40
CA THR A 225 5.73 9.44 6.99
C THR A 225 4.52 9.66 6.10
N GLU A 226 4.12 8.66 5.32
CA GLU A 226 2.95 8.75 4.43
C GLU A 226 1.71 8.13 5.11
N PRO A 227 0.51 8.64 4.82
CA PRO A 227 -0.72 8.17 5.47
C PRO A 227 -1.24 6.87 4.86
N VAL A 228 -0.39 5.85 4.76
CA VAL A 228 -0.72 4.56 4.14
C VAL A 228 -0.25 3.39 4.99
N SER A 229 -1.06 2.34 4.99
CA SER A 229 -0.77 1.07 5.67
C SER A 229 -1.09 -0.10 4.76
N TYR A 230 -0.42 -1.24 4.99
CA TYR A 230 -0.57 -2.45 4.18
C TYR A 230 -0.79 -3.67 5.04
N PHE A 231 -1.69 -4.54 4.58
CA PHE A 231 -1.83 -5.90 5.04
C PHE A 231 -1.26 -6.83 3.98
N VAL A 232 -0.22 -7.57 4.34
CA VAL A 232 0.46 -8.51 3.44
C VAL A 232 0.22 -9.91 3.94
N VAL A 233 -0.49 -10.72 3.16
CA VAL A 233 -0.89 -12.08 3.56
C VAL A 233 0.33 -13.01 3.57
N GLN A 234 0.40 -13.85 4.59
CA GLN A 234 1.41 -14.88 4.72
C GLN A 234 1.31 -15.90 3.55
N ALA A 235 2.45 -16.26 2.99
CA ALA A 235 2.51 -17.34 2.01
C ALA A 235 2.15 -18.66 2.70
N SER A 236 1.21 -19.40 2.11
CA SER A 236 0.86 -20.75 2.59
C SER A 236 2.09 -21.65 2.49
N SER A 237 2.44 -22.31 3.58
CA SER A 237 3.37 -23.44 3.53
C SER A 237 2.69 -24.55 2.73
N LYS A 238 3.23 -24.90 1.57
CA LYS A 238 2.80 -26.11 0.84
C LYS A 238 3.49 -27.32 1.41
#